data_62552ee2db2b3d9662047e25dba8b2f3
#
_entry.id   62552ee2db2b3d9662047e25dba8b2f3
#
_cell.length_a   1.000
_cell.length_b   1.000
_cell.length_c   1.000
_cell.angle_alpha   90.00
_cell.angle_beta   90.00
_cell.angle_gamma   90.00
#
_symmetry.space_group_name_H-M   'P 1'
#
loop_
_entity.id
_entity.type
_entity.pdbx_description
1 polymer ?
#
loop_
_entity_poly.entity_id
_entity_poly.type
_entity_poly.pdbx_seq_one_letter_code
_entity_poly.pdbx_strand_id
1 'polypeptide(L)'
;MTQIPQGNNMFWSVQSAITVGASAAQTNVSNFNLATMHLNGEVYVNFSSSSTAAVSTANDIKLAAGLHSVTVPKQVGNSQYLNYARVGGTDVTMRLVLS
;
A
#
# COMPACT_ATOMS: atom_id res chain seq x y z
N MET A 1 7.51 -17.99 8.09
CA MET A 1 7.40 -17.72 7.26
C MET A 1 7.26 -18.43 6.44
N THR A 2 6.93 -18.45 6.04
CA THR A 2 6.89 -19.02 5.15
C THR A 2 7.65 -18.98 4.31
N GLN A 3 7.99 -19.51 3.93
CA GLN A 3 8.82 -19.52 3.19
C GLN A 3 8.51 -19.43 2.02
N ILE A 4 8.82 -18.60 1.62
CA ILE A 4 8.81 -18.38 0.33
C ILE A 4 9.65 -19.32 -0.30
N PRO A 5 9.19 -19.98 -1.18
CA PRO A 5 9.99 -20.85 -1.90
C PRO A 5 11.03 -20.12 -2.50
N GLN A 6 12.02 -20.47 -2.33
CA GLN A 6 12.90 -19.82 -2.65
C GLN A 6 13.21 -19.70 -3.77
N GLY A 7 13.79 -19.09 -3.99
CA GLY A 7 14.50 -18.86 -5.02
C GLY A 7 13.85 -18.25 -6.12
N ASN A 8 12.77 -18.37 -6.29
CA ASN A 8 12.26 -17.82 -7.42
C ASN A 8 11.15 -16.97 -7.15
N ASN A 9 10.89 -16.71 -5.96
CA ASN A 9 9.89 -15.84 -5.74
C ASN A 9 10.29 -14.71 -5.12
N MET A 10 11.36 -14.22 -5.47
CA MET A 10 11.94 -13.11 -4.96
C MET A 10 11.14 -11.89 -5.09
N PHE A 11 10.06 -11.91 -5.79
CA PHE A 11 9.26 -10.73 -5.96
C PHE A 11 8.18 -10.61 -4.91
N TRP A 12 8.19 -11.44 -3.90
CA TRP A 12 7.21 -11.38 -2.85
C TRP A 12 7.86 -10.80 -1.61
N SER A 13 7.31 -9.69 -1.11
CA SER A 13 7.86 -9.01 0.06
C SER A 13 6.75 -8.72 1.05
N VAL A 14 6.94 -9.16 2.29
CA VAL A 14 6.00 -8.91 3.37
C VAL A 14 6.52 -7.73 4.16
N GLN A 15 5.74 -6.68 4.22
CA GLN A 15 6.09 -5.52 4.99
C GLN A 15 5.66 -5.70 6.44
N SER A 16 6.33 -5.04 7.37
CA SER A 16 5.85 -5.00 8.74
C SER A 16 4.49 -4.36 8.80
N ALA A 17 3.72 -4.67 9.83
CA ALA A 17 2.43 -4.04 9.99
C ALA A 17 2.59 -2.51 10.03
N ILE A 18 1.77 -1.83 9.26
CA ILE A 18 1.84 -0.39 9.10
C ILE A 18 0.70 0.24 9.87
N THR A 19 0.99 1.24 10.68
CA THR A 19 -0.04 2.03 11.33
C THR A 19 -0.39 3.19 10.42
N VAL A 20 -1.63 3.21 9.93
CA VAL A 20 -2.10 4.26 9.04
C VAL A 20 -2.81 5.31 9.87
N GLY A 21 -2.25 6.49 9.91
CA GLY A 21 -2.77 7.60 10.70
C GLY A 21 -3.50 8.62 9.85
N ALA A 22 -3.79 9.78 10.46
CA ALA A 22 -4.50 10.86 9.79
C ALA A 22 -3.64 11.53 8.71
N SER A 23 -2.33 11.58 8.92
CA SER A 23 -1.43 12.18 7.95
C SER A 23 -1.07 11.17 6.87
N ALA A 24 -0.97 11.62 5.63
CA ALA A 24 -0.59 10.76 4.54
C ALA A 24 0.81 10.17 4.77
N ALA A 25 0.96 8.90 4.44
CA ALA A 25 2.23 8.20 4.47
C ALA A 25 2.34 7.37 3.19
N GLN A 26 3.51 6.82 2.93
CA GLN A 26 3.69 6.06 1.69
C GLN A 26 4.68 4.93 1.85
N THR A 27 4.55 3.94 0.97
CA THR A 27 5.49 2.84 0.83
C THR A 27 5.93 2.79 -0.63
N ASN A 28 7.22 2.61 -0.86
CA ASN A 28 7.76 2.49 -2.20
C ASN A 28 7.42 1.11 -2.75
N VAL A 29 6.71 1.07 -3.87
CA VAL A 29 6.26 -0.17 -4.49
C VAL A 29 6.82 -0.32 -5.90
N SER A 30 7.93 0.36 -6.18
CA SER A 30 8.44 0.54 -7.54
C SER A 30 8.70 -0.74 -8.32
N ASN A 31 9.13 -1.79 -7.71
CA ASN A 31 9.53 -2.99 -8.44
C ASN A 31 8.50 -4.12 -8.33
N PHE A 32 7.32 -3.79 -7.91
CA PHE A 32 6.28 -4.78 -7.69
C PHE A 32 5.12 -4.57 -8.63
N ASN A 33 4.33 -5.61 -8.83
CA ASN A 33 3.17 -5.59 -9.71
C ASN A 33 1.86 -5.55 -8.96
N LEU A 34 1.85 -6.03 -7.73
CA LEU A 34 0.62 -6.21 -6.97
C LEU A 34 0.85 -5.83 -5.51
N ALA A 35 -0.07 -5.09 -4.96
CA ALA A 35 -0.10 -4.78 -3.54
C ALA A 35 -1.34 -5.46 -2.95
N THR A 36 -1.11 -6.39 -2.04
CA THR A 36 -2.19 -7.08 -1.32
C THR A 36 -2.16 -6.59 0.11
N MET A 37 -3.29 -6.08 0.58
CA MET A 37 -3.33 -5.51 1.90
C MET A 37 -4.55 -5.96 2.68
N HIS A 38 -4.34 -6.19 3.96
CA HIS A 38 -5.42 -6.47 4.89
C HIS A 38 -5.55 -5.28 5.83
N LEU A 39 -6.76 -4.72 5.88
CA LEU A 39 -7.04 -3.51 6.63
C LEU A 39 -8.05 -3.80 7.73
N ASN A 40 -7.82 -3.26 8.91
CA ASN A 40 -8.81 -3.36 9.99
C ASN A 40 -9.71 -2.13 10.08
N GLY A 41 -9.61 -1.23 9.11
CA GLY A 41 -10.45 -0.04 9.02
C GLY A 41 -10.37 0.56 7.63
N GLU A 42 -11.11 1.62 7.39
CA GLU A 42 -11.18 2.23 6.07
C GLU A 42 -10.02 3.19 5.85
N VAL A 43 -9.40 3.15 4.66
CA VAL A 43 -8.28 4.02 4.31
C VAL A 43 -8.49 4.64 2.93
N TYR A 44 -7.91 5.82 2.73
CA TYR A 44 -7.74 6.40 1.41
C TYR A 44 -6.44 5.87 0.83
N VAL A 45 -6.42 5.55 -0.46
CA VAL A 45 -5.21 5.11 -1.15
C VAL A 45 -5.08 5.74 -2.51
N ASN A 46 -3.85 5.95 -2.93
CA ASN A 46 -3.54 6.30 -4.32
C ASN A 46 -2.12 5.86 -4.64
N PHE A 47 -1.78 5.89 -5.92
CA PHE A 47 -0.40 5.69 -6.36
C PHE A 47 0.15 6.98 -6.94
N SER A 48 1.41 7.26 -6.71
CA SER A 48 2.07 8.43 -7.28
C SER A 48 3.54 8.14 -7.52
N SER A 49 4.18 9.00 -8.31
CA SER A 49 5.63 8.95 -8.52
C SER A 49 6.35 9.93 -7.60
N SER A 50 5.63 10.68 -6.79
CA SER A 50 6.22 11.68 -5.90
C SER A 50 6.68 11.03 -4.61
N SER A 51 7.87 11.40 -4.15
CA SER A 51 8.38 10.94 -2.86
C SER A 51 7.72 11.68 -1.69
N THR A 52 6.82 12.62 -1.96
CA THR A 52 6.04 13.30 -0.91
C THR A 52 4.68 12.62 -0.82
N ALA A 53 4.36 12.06 0.34
CA ALA A 53 3.11 11.37 0.54
C ALA A 53 1.95 12.37 0.55
N ALA A 54 0.88 12.06 -0.17
CA ALA A 54 -0.31 12.90 -0.21
C ALA A 54 -1.52 12.06 -0.56
N VAL A 55 -2.65 12.34 0.07
CA VAL A 55 -3.93 11.74 -0.29
C VAL A 55 -4.96 12.86 -0.42
N SER A 56 -5.95 12.64 -1.29
CA SER A 56 -7.05 13.57 -1.49
C SER A 56 -8.31 12.95 -0.90
N THR A 57 -8.88 13.59 0.09
CA THR A 57 -10.10 13.07 0.70
C THR A 57 -11.31 13.24 -0.22
N ALA A 58 -11.18 14.07 -1.25
CA ALA A 58 -12.26 14.29 -2.20
C ALA A 58 -12.22 13.35 -3.38
N ASN A 59 -11.01 12.93 -3.80
CA ASN A 59 -10.85 12.23 -5.06
C ASN A 59 -10.26 10.83 -4.97
N ASP A 60 -9.61 10.49 -3.88
CA ASP A 60 -8.97 9.19 -3.79
C ASP A 60 -9.97 8.09 -3.44
N ILE A 61 -9.59 6.88 -3.78
CA ILE A 61 -10.41 5.72 -3.51
C ILE A 61 -10.33 5.37 -2.03
N LYS A 62 -11.47 5.03 -1.45
CA LYS A 62 -11.51 4.49 -0.10
C LYS A 62 -11.58 2.98 -0.20
N LEU A 63 -10.72 2.30 0.54
CA LEU A 63 -10.79 0.86 0.69
C LEU A 63 -11.35 0.54 2.06
N ALA A 64 -12.41 -0.24 2.10
CA ALA A 64 -13.03 -0.65 3.35
C ALA A 64 -12.15 -1.64 4.11
N ALA A 65 -12.46 -1.90 5.37
CA ALA A 65 -11.79 -2.96 6.12
C ALA A 65 -11.92 -4.27 5.36
N GLY A 66 -10.88 -5.09 5.40
CA GLY A 66 -10.86 -6.37 4.71
C GLY A 66 -9.62 -6.55 3.87
N LEU A 67 -9.69 -7.53 2.98
CA LEU A 67 -8.56 -7.91 2.13
C LEU A 67 -8.74 -7.31 0.75
N HIS A 68 -7.71 -6.65 0.26
CA HIS A 68 -7.72 -6.01 -1.05
C HIS A 68 -6.44 -6.33 -1.81
N SER A 69 -6.57 -6.54 -3.12
CA SER A 69 -5.41 -6.67 -4.01
C SER A 69 -5.53 -5.60 -5.08
N VAL A 70 -4.50 -4.80 -5.22
CA VAL A 70 -4.50 -3.67 -6.13
C VAL A 70 -3.29 -3.79 -7.04
N THR A 71 -3.50 -3.65 -8.34
CA THR A 71 -2.41 -3.66 -9.31
C THR A 71 -1.60 -2.38 -9.17
N VAL A 72 -0.28 -2.53 -9.08
CA VAL A 72 0.62 -1.38 -9.03
C VAL A 72 0.77 -0.83 -10.44
N PRO A 73 0.43 0.44 -10.68
CA PRO A 73 0.61 1.02 -12.00
C PRO A 73 2.09 1.05 -12.38
N LYS A 74 2.39 0.79 -13.63
CA LYS A 74 3.77 0.86 -14.11
C LYS A 74 4.10 2.24 -14.57
N GLN A 75 5.31 2.69 -14.20
CA GLN A 75 5.73 3.99 -14.61
C GLN A 75 7.19 3.90 -15.00
N VAL A 76 7.48 4.05 -16.24
CA VAL A 76 8.81 3.88 -16.78
C VAL A 76 9.70 5.02 -16.31
N GLY A 77 10.82 4.65 -15.72
CA GLY A 77 11.82 5.64 -15.35
C GLY A 77 11.56 6.40 -14.07
N ASN A 78 10.46 6.12 -13.40
CA ASN A 78 10.14 6.81 -12.17
C ASN A 78 9.83 5.82 -11.06
N SER A 79 10.03 6.25 -9.84
CA SER A 79 9.60 5.49 -8.67
C SER A 79 8.08 5.50 -8.56
N GLN A 80 7.54 4.48 -7.93
CA GLN A 80 6.12 4.38 -7.70
C GLN A 80 5.88 4.19 -6.21
N TYR A 81 4.95 4.95 -5.68
CA TYR A 81 4.63 4.92 -4.25
C TYR A 81 3.15 4.65 -4.05
N LEU A 82 2.82 3.85 -3.04
CA LEU A 82 1.47 3.67 -2.54
C LEU A 82 1.29 4.65 -1.38
N ASN A 83 0.39 5.60 -1.53
CA ASN A 83 0.07 6.57 -0.49
C ASN A 83 -1.19 6.15 0.22
N TYR A 84 -1.28 6.41 1.51
CA TYR A 84 -2.43 6.01 2.31
C TYR A 84 -2.64 6.94 3.50
N ALA A 85 -3.89 7.05 3.94
CA ALA A 85 -4.26 7.75 5.17
C ALA A 85 -5.60 7.19 5.66
N ARG A 86 -5.83 7.22 6.96
CA ARG A 86 -7.08 6.72 7.51
C ARG A 86 -8.26 7.61 7.11
N VAL A 87 -9.44 7.02 7.04
CA VAL A 87 -10.67 7.76 6.75
C VAL A 87 -11.34 8.20 8.04
N GLY A 88 -11.46 7.31 9.00
CA GLY A 88 -12.14 7.58 10.26
C GLY A 88 -11.26 8.25 11.29
N GLY A 89 -11.69 8.26 12.52
CA GLY A 89 -10.97 8.90 13.62
C GLY A 89 -10.02 7.99 14.38
N THR A 90 -9.87 6.76 13.96
CA THR A 90 -9.01 5.77 14.64
C THR A 90 -7.96 5.25 13.66
N ASP A 91 -6.74 5.09 14.12
CA ASP A 91 -5.68 4.55 13.28
C ASP A 91 -6.03 3.15 12.78
N VAL A 92 -5.58 2.84 11.59
CA VAL A 92 -5.85 1.56 10.93
C VAL A 92 -4.53 0.79 10.86
N THR A 93 -4.61 -0.51 11.10
CA THR A 93 -3.46 -1.39 10.89
C THR A 93 -3.58 -1.99 9.50
N MET A 94 -2.53 -1.80 8.70
CA MET A 94 -2.45 -2.35 7.36
C MET A 94 -1.35 -3.39 7.31
N ARG A 95 -1.68 -4.59 6.85
CA ARG A 95 -0.68 -5.61 6.56
C ARG A 95 -0.54 -5.66 5.06
N LEU A 96 0.70 -5.48 4.59
CA LEU A 96 0.96 -5.29 3.17
C LEU A 96 1.92 -6.34 2.65
N VAL A 97 1.56 -6.98 1.54
CA VAL A 97 2.42 -7.90 0.82
C VAL A 97 2.56 -7.39 -0.60
N LEU A 98 3.80 -7.22 -1.04
CA LEU A 98 4.11 -6.76 -2.38
C LEU A 98 4.63 -7.92 -3.21
N SER A 99 4.17 -8.04 -4.42
CA SER A 99 4.60 -9.13 -5.29
C SER A 99 4.70 -8.70 -6.75
#